data_b07fd22dd7c3aad396b7d7a70ea79bf4
#
_entry.id   b07fd22dd7c3aad396b7d7a70ea79bf4
#
_cell.length_a   1.000
_cell.length_b   1.000
_cell.length_c   1.000
_cell.angle_alpha   90.00
_cell.angle_beta   90.00
_cell.angle_gamma   90.00
#
_symmetry.space_group_name_H-M   'P 1'
#
loop_
_entity.id
_entity.type
_entity.pdbx_description
1 polymer ?
#
loop_
_entity_poly.entity_id
_entity_poly.type
_entity_poly.pdbx_seq_one_letter_code
_entity_poly.pdbx_strand_id
1 'polypeptide(L)'
;MTESWLAEFGQINCHPSPRGDVVHAHIQGQSSERIVFLAHIDTVHPVGLWRDVWSVKDDQAFGPGTYDMKAGVVQALWAMRALKSLGRTPSVSIDFLLTSDEETGSEVGRPLIEELAKGAQAVLVLEPPFMNGDLKVARKGVGEYKFNIFGKAAHQGLEPQNGRNAIVSAAHLISELVKLQDWDKGTTLGPNVIQGGTVSNVVADHVTLEVDLRIWSLDEAERADKALRAIQPLEGTRYEISGGLNRPPMEPTEGSLKLFDEARKIANELGFDVGAARVGGGSDGNFTAQLAPTLDGFGAIGAGAHQKDKEYIHIPSLAPRSALIAGLLIK
;
A
#
# COMPACT_ATOMS: atom_id res chain seq x y z
N MET A 1 13.42 -17.84 7.66
CA MET A 1 12.24 -18.73 7.75
C MET A 1 11.44 -18.74 6.45
N THR A 2 11.02 -17.60 5.92
CA THR A 2 10.25 -17.52 4.66
C THR A 2 11.03 -18.04 3.46
N GLU A 3 12.32 -17.71 3.35
CA GLU A 3 13.22 -18.24 2.33
C GLU A 3 13.28 -19.78 2.34
N SER A 4 13.41 -20.39 3.51
CA SER A 4 13.45 -21.85 3.62
C SER A 4 12.16 -22.52 3.21
N TRP A 5 11.00 -21.85 3.35
CA TRP A 5 9.72 -22.37 2.89
C TRP A 5 9.56 -22.20 1.38
N LEU A 6 9.99 -21.08 0.83
CA LEU A 6 9.95 -20.84 -0.61
C LEU A 6 10.95 -21.71 -1.37
N ALA A 7 12.10 -22.00 -0.79
CA ALA A 7 13.10 -22.91 -1.35
C ALA A 7 12.60 -24.36 -1.58
N GLU A 8 11.48 -24.73 -0.95
CA GLU A 8 10.79 -26.00 -1.22
C GLU A 8 10.22 -26.06 -2.66
N PHE A 9 9.96 -24.91 -3.28
CA PHE A 9 9.22 -24.81 -4.55
C PHE A 9 10.05 -24.29 -5.71
N GLY A 10 11.09 -23.50 -5.46
CA GLY A 10 11.82 -22.85 -6.55
C GLY A 10 13.16 -22.23 -6.16
N GLN A 11 13.72 -21.50 -7.11
CA GLN A 11 14.98 -20.79 -6.92
C GLN A 11 14.74 -19.49 -6.16
N ILE A 12 15.57 -19.22 -5.15
CA ILE A 12 15.49 -18.02 -4.31
C ILE A 12 16.61 -17.05 -4.68
N ASN A 13 16.24 -15.79 -4.85
CA ASN A 13 17.14 -14.65 -4.97
C ASN A 13 16.84 -13.67 -3.84
N CYS A 14 17.84 -13.33 -3.04
CA CYS A 14 17.77 -12.31 -2.01
C CYS A 14 18.45 -11.04 -2.48
N HIS A 15 17.79 -9.92 -2.36
CA HIS A 15 18.29 -8.60 -2.69
C HIS A 15 18.50 -7.82 -1.39
N PRO A 16 19.73 -7.73 -0.87
CA PRO A 16 20.01 -7.04 0.39
C PRO A 16 19.67 -5.56 0.32
N SER A 17 19.05 -5.04 1.38
CA SER A 17 18.77 -3.62 1.51
C SER A 17 18.87 -3.13 2.95
N PRO A 18 19.13 -1.81 3.15
CA PRO A 18 19.16 -1.22 4.50
C PRO A 18 17.83 -1.28 5.25
N ARG A 19 16.71 -1.51 4.54
CA ARG A 19 15.35 -1.60 5.13
C ARG A 19 14.90 -3.05 5.36
N GLY A 20 15.76 -4.02 5.08
CA GLY A 20 15.45 -5.44 5.08
C GLY A 20 15.56 -6.03 3.67
N ASP A 21 15.88 -7.30 3.59
CA ASP A 21 16.08 -7.97 2.30
C ASP A 21 14.77 -8.12 1.54
N VAL A 22 14.81 -7.92 0.22
CA VAL A 22 13.72 -8.28 -0.68
C VAL A 22 13.96 -9.70 -1.18
N VAL A 23 12.99 -10.59 -0.99
CA VAL A 23 13.11 -12.01 -1.36
C VAL A 23 12.27 -12.28 -2.59
N HIS A 24 12.88 -12.76 -3.64
CA HIS A 24 12.23 -13.20 -4.86
C HIS A 24 12.42 -14.70 -5.06
N ALA A 25 11.33 -15.45 -5.18
CA ALA A 25 11.33 -16.86 -5.51
C ALA A 25 10.74 -17.07 -6.91
N HIS A 26 11.50 -17.69 -7.81
CA HIS A 26 10.97 -18.14 -9.11
C HIS A 26 10.62 -19.61 -9.04
N ILE A 27 9.35 -19.93 -9.33
CA ILE A 27 8.77 -21.28 -9.26
C ILE A 27 8.32 -21.65 -10.66
N GLN A 28 8.95 -22.67 -11.24
CA GLN A 28 8.64 -23.11 -12.59
C GLN A 28 7.29 -23.81 -12.67
N GLY A 29 6.44 -23.32 -13.56
CA GLY A 29 5.17 -23.94 -13.96
C GLY A 29 5.27 -24.77 -15.24
N GLN A 30 4.11 -25.12 -15.81
CA GLN A 30 4.04 -25.88 -17.06
C GLN A 30 4.35 -25.00 -18.29
N SER A 31 4.14 -23.70 -18.18
CA SER A 31 4.44 -22.72 -19.23
C SER A 31 5.41 -21.63 -18.77
N SER A 32 5.93 -20.85 -19.72
CA SER A 32 6.77 -19.67 -19.44
C SER A 32 5.95 -18.42 -19.11
N GLU A 33 4.63 -18.47 -19.27
CA GLU A 33 3.76 -17.42 -18.74
C GLU A 33 3.84 -17.40 -17.23
N ARG A 34 3.67 -16.23 -16.62
CA ARG A 34 3.90 -16.08 -15.18
C ARG A 34 2.85 -15.22 -14.48
N ILE A 35 2.58 -15.60 -13.24
CA ILE A 35 1.81 -14.83 -12.27
C ILE A 35 2.79 -14.33 -11.20
N VAL A 36 2.61 -13.09 -10.78
CA VAL A 36 3.36 -12.53 -9.64
C VAL A 36 2.50 -12.63 -8.38
N PHE A 37 3.04 -13.26 -7.33
CA PHE A 37 2.55 -13.11 -5.97
C PHE A 37 3.30 -11.95 -5.32
N LEU A 38 2.57 -10.93 -4.91
CA LEU A 38 3.14 -9.73 -4.32
C LEU A 38 2.72 -9.62 -2.85
N ALA A 39 3.71 -9.55 -1.97
CA ALA A 39 3.49 -9.44 -0.53
C ALA A 39 4.62 -8.69 0.15
N HIS A 40 4.36 -8.21 1.38
CA HIS A 40 5.38 -7.66 2.27
C HIS A 40 5.45 -8.42 3.60
N ILE A 41 6.58 -8.28 4.30
CA ILE A 41 6.83 -8.93 5.58
C ILE A 41 7.10 -7.95 6.72
N ASP A 42 7.33 -6.68 6.40
CA ASP A 42 7.42 -5.60 7.38
C ASP A 42 6.05 -5.31 8.02
N THR A 43 6.06 -4.53 9.07
CA THR A 43 4.87 -4.08 9.79
C THR A 43 5.16 -2.70 10.38
N VAL A 44 4.11 -1.92 10.65
CA VAL A 44 4.21 -0.64 11.36
C VAL A 44 4.65 -0.78 12.82
N HIS A 45 4.69 -2.00 13.35
CA HIS A 45 4.94 -2.25 14.77
C HIS A 45 6.44 -2.22 15.10
N PRO A 46 6.91 -1.33 16.00
CA PRO A 46 8.26 -1.38 16.51
C PRO A 46 8.57 -2.72 17.19
N VAL A 47 9.81 -3.19 17.05
CA VAL A 47 10.28 -4.40 17.71
C VAL A 47 10.09 -4.28 19.24
N GLY A 48 9.50 -5.31 19.85
CA GLY A 48 9.24 -5.36 21.30
C GLY A 48 7.96 -4.64 21.76
N LEU A 49 7.18 -4.06 20.85
CA LEU A 49 5.90 -3.42 21.18
C LEU A 49 4.86 -4.43 21.68
N TRP A 50 4.80 -5.63 21.09
CA TRP A 50 3.89 -6.69 21.47
C TRP A 50 4.52 -7.56 22.56
N ARG A 51 3.75 -7.86 23.63
CA ARG A 51 4.18 -8.81 24.69
C ARG A 51 4.09 -10.23 24.19
N ASP A 52 2.90 -10.59 23.68
CA ASP A 52 2.61 -11.91 23.11
C ASP A 52 2.59 -11.78 21.59
N VAL A 53 3.68 -12.17 20.94
CA VAL A 53 3.81 -12.09 19.47
C VAL A 53 2.94 -13.11 18.73
N TRP A 54 2.32 -14.03 19.46
CA TRP A 54 1.39 -15.01 18.92
C TRP A 54 0.45 -15.52 20.02
N SER A 55 -0.85 -15.45 19.76
CA SER A 55 -1.86 -16.10 20.60
C SER A 55 -3.05 -16.54 19.76
N VAL A 56 -3.74 -17.58 20.22
CA VAL A 56 -4.97 -18.07 19.60
C VAL A 56 -6.05 -18.04 20.65
N LYS A 57 -7.20 -17.45 20.30
CA LYS A 57 -8.39 -17.43 21.11
C LYS A 57 -9.59 -17.73 20.23
N ASP A 58 -10.28 -18.81 20.55
CA ASP A 58 -11.36 -19.35 19.72
C ASP A 58 -10.87 -19.57 18.26
N ASP A 59 -11.58 -19.02 17.29
CA ASP A 59 -11.23 -19.10 15.87
C ASP A 59 -10.34 -17.94 15.38
N GLN A 60 -9.69 -17.20 16.29
CA GLN A 60 -8.87 -16.05 15.98
C GLN A 60 -7.40 -16.27 16.35
N ALA A 61 -6.50 -15.91 15.45
CA ALA A 61 -5.06 -15.88 15.72
C ALA A 61 -4.57 -14.43 15.73
N PHE A 62 -3.93 -14.03 16.81
CA PHE A 62 -3.44 -12.67 17.07
C PHE A 62 -1.92 -12.61 16.93
N GLY A 63 -1.41 -11.51 16.43
CA GLY A 63 0.02 -11.23 16.37
C GLY A 63 0.34 -10.07 15.42
N PRO A 64 1.54 -9.45 15.53
CA PRO A 64 1.94 -8.34 14.69
C PRO A 64 2.10 -8.78 13.23
N GLY A 65 1.37 -8.14 12.33
CA GLY A 65 1.36 -8.46 10.90
C GLY A 65 0.67 -9.79 10.57
N THR A 66 -0.12 -10.38 11.49
CA THR A 66 -0.89 -11.60 11.15
C THR A 66 -1.93 -11.30 10.08
N TYR A 67 -2.61 -10.18 10.19
CA TYR A 67 -3.59 -9.73 9.23
C TYR A 67 -2.93 -8.99 8.06
N ASP A 68 -2.03 -8.07 8.37
CA ASP A 68 -1.33 -7.22 7.42
C ASP A 68 0.19 -7.52 7.41
N MET A 69 0.70 -8.41 6.49
CA MET A 69 -0.09 -9.30 5.63
C MET A 69 0.46 -10.75 5.62
N LYS A 70 1.10 -11.18 6.75
CA LYS A 70 1.80 -12.49 6.83
C LYS A 70 0.88 -13.68 6.58
N ALA A 71 -0.41 -13.59 6.94
CA ALA A 71 -1.35 -14.66 6.65
C ALA A 71 -1.54 -14.87 5.14
N GLY A 72 -1.52 -13.81 4.33
CA GLY A 72 -1.55 -13.92 2.87
C GLY A 72 -0.37 -14.70 2.33
N VAL A 73 0.83 -14.42 2.85
CA VAL A 73 2.05 -15.18 2.51
C VAL A 73 1.88 -16.67 2.84
N VAL A 74 1.40 -16.98 4.05
CA VAL A 74 1.15 -18.36 4.48
C VAL A 74 0.11 -19.04 3.59
N GLN A 75 -0.97 -18.35 3.23
CA GLN A 75 -2.02 -18.89 2.34
C GLN A 75 -1.48 -19.24 0.95
N ALA A 76 -0.64 -18.39 0.35
CA ALA A 76 -0.04 -18.69 -0.95
C ALA A 76 0.93 -19.89 -0.86
N LEU A 77 1.73 -19.98 0.20
CA LEU A 77 2.58 -21.15 0.47
C LEU A 77 1.76 -22.44 0.60
N TRP A 78 0.64 -22.40 1.34
CA TRP A 78 -0.23 -23.55 1.49
C TRP A 78 -0.99 -23.91 0.21
N ALA A 79 -1.34 -22.92 -0.64
CA ALA A 79 -1.88 -23.17 -1.97
C ALA A 79 -0.91 -24.01 -2.81
N MET A 80 0.38 -23.64 -2.83
CA MET A 80 1.41 -24.40 -3.55
C MET A 80 1.66 -25.78 -2.94
N ARG A 81 1.66 -25.92 -1.61
CA ARG A 81 1.78 -27.21 -0.93
C ARG A 81 0.60 -28.14 -1.24
N ALA A 82 -0.62 -27.59 -1.27
CA ALA A 82 -1.80 -28.36 -1.64
C ALA A 82 -1.69 -28.88 -3.06
N LEU A 83 -1.29 -28.06 -4.03
CA LEU A 83 -1.08 -28.49 -5.41
C LEU A 83 -0.02 -29.59 -5.49
N LYS A 84 1.12 -29.42 -4.83
CA LYS A 84 2.19 -30.43 -4.79
C LYS A 84 1.69 -31.75 -4.20
N SER A 85 0.91 -31.71 -3.11
CA SER A 85 0.35 -32.92 -2.49
C SER A 85 -0.66 -33.65 -3.38
N LEU A 86 -1.34 -32.94 -4.27
CA LEU A 86 -2.26 -33.47 -5.26
C LEU A 86 -1.56 -33.90 -6.57
N GLY A 87 -0.23 -33.81 -6.64
CA GLY A 87 0.52 -34.10 -7.85
C GLY A 87 0.24 -33.12 -8.99
N ARG A 88 -0.19 -31.90 -8.67
CA ARG A 88 -0.49 -30.84 -9.65
C ARG A 88 0.65 -29.84 -9.72
N THR A 89 1.08 -29.52 -10.94
CA THR A 89 2.01 -28.42 -11.21
C THR A 89 1.21 -27.20 -11.66
N PRO A 90 1.53 -25.98 -11.19
CA PRO A 90 0.89 -24.76 -11.70
C PRO A 90 0.97 -24.67 -13.23
N SER A 91 -0.10 -24.22 -13.87
CA SER A 91 -0.16 -24.05 -15.33
C SER A 91 0.82 -22.98 -15.83
N VAL A 92 1.10 -22.00 -15.01
CA VAL A 92 2.02 -20.88 -15.27
C VAL A 92 3.12 -20.85 -14.23
N SER A 93 4.26 -20.26 -14.56
CA SER A 93 5.33 -20.00 -13.60
C SER A 93 4.91 -18.92 -12.58
N ILE A 94 5.51 -18.93 -11.40
CA ILE A 94 5.17 -17.99 -10.32
C ILE A 94 6.44 -17.24 -9.94
N ASP A 95 6.37 -15.90 -9.94
CA ASP A 95 7.33 -15.05 -9.27
C ASP A 95 6.74 -14.62 -7.92
N PHE A 96 7.25 -15.15 -6.83
CA PHE A 96 6.80 -14.79 -5.49
C PHE A 96 7.74 -13.76 -4.91
N LEU A 97 7.27 -12.52 -4.81
CA LEU A 97 8.03 -11.38 -4.30
C LEU A 97 7.57 -11.01 -2.90
N LEU A 98 8.53 -10.93 -1.97
CA LEU A 98 8.36 -10.46 -0.60
C LEU A 98 9.20 -9.22 -0.38
N THR A 99 8.55 -8.09 -0.14
CA THR A 99 9.21 -6.81 0.19
C THR A 99 9.32 -6.62 1.70
N SER A 100 10.17 -5.69 2.12
CA SER A 100 10.44 -5.38 3.54
C SER A 100 10.30 -3.89 3.84
N ASP A 101 9.65 -3.13 2.95
CA ASP A 101 9.53 -1.67 3.04
C ASP A 101 8.18 -1.13 2.54
N GLU A 102 7.14 -1.98 2.47
CA GLU A 102 5.79 -1.58 2.04
C GLU A 102 5.24 -0.48 2.95
N GLU A 103 5.32 -0.67 4.25
CA GLU A 103 4.80 0.21 5.29
C GLU A 103 5.53 1.57 5.35
N THR A 104 6.62 1.70 4.62
CA THR A 104 7.42 2.94 4.52
C THR A 104 7.48 3.51 3.10
N GLY A 105 6.62 3.02 2.18
CA GLY A 105 6.45 3.58 0.83
C GLY A 105 7.19 2.85 -0.28
N SER A 106 7.77 1.67 -0.03
CA SER A 106 8.36 0.73 -1.01
C SER A 106 9.48 1.33 -1.86
N GLU A 107 10.30 2.22 -1.28
CA GLU A 107 11.39 2.88 -2.00
C GLU A 107 12.38 1.88 -2.60
N VAL A 108 12.66 0.79 -1.87
CA VAL A 108 13.58 -0.28 -2.27
C VAL A 108 12.88 -1.38 -3.07
N GLY A 109 11.69 -1.79 -2.65
CA GLY A 109 10.94 -2.88 -3.28
C GLY A 109 10.39 -2.51 -4.67
N ARG A 110 9.99 -1.27 -4.87
CA ARG A 110 9.30 -0.79 -6.08
C ARG A 110 10.00 -1.13 -7.41
N PRO A 111 11.31 -0.94 -7.60
CA PRO A 111 11.94 -1.25 -8.89
C PRO A 111 11.76 -2.72 -9.30
N LEU A 112 11.88 -3.66 -8.34
CA LEU A 112 11.71 -5.08 -8.61
C LEU A 112 10.23 -5.46 -8.78
N ILE A 113 9.32 -4.82 -8.03
CA ILE A 113 7.87 -4.97 -8.20
C ILE A 113 7.48 -4.61 -9.64
N GLU A 114 7.90 -3.44 -10.11
CA GLU A 114 7.58 -2.96 -11.46
C GLU A 114 8.25 -3.83 -12.54
N GLU A 115 9.48 -4.31 -12.31
CA GLU A 115 10.18 -5.22 -13.24
C GLU A 115 9.43 -6.54 -13.40
N LEU A 116 9.07 -7.19 -12.29
CA LEU A 116 8.38 -8.47 -12.32
C LEU A 116 6.94 -8.36 -12.84
N ALA A 117 6.26 -7.25 -12.61
CA ALA A 117 4.91 -7.02 -13.13
C ALA A 117 4.88 -6.89 -14.66
N LYS A 118 5.95 -6.37 -15.27
CA LYS A 118 5.99 -6.21 -16.75
C LYS A 118 5.90 -7.56 -17.44
N GLY A 119 4.84 -7.72 -18.27
CA GLY A 119 4.58 -8.95 -19.01
C GLY A 119 4.09 -10.12 -18.18
N ALA A 120 3.75 -9.91 -16.90
CA ALA A 120 3.04 -10.90 -16.11
C ALA A 120 1.58 -11.04 -16.60
N GLN A 121 1.07 -12.26 -16.61
CA GLN A 121 -0.32 -12.56 -16.95
C GLN A 121 -1.28 -11.99 -15.89
N ALA A 122 -0.86 -12.01 -14.63
CA ALA A 122 -1.57 -11.43 -13.51
C ALA A 122 -0.63 -11.11 -12.35
N VAL A 123 -1.03 -10.15 -11.50
CA VAL A 123 -0.44 -9.90 -10.18
C VAL A 123 -1.50 -10.14 -9.12
N LEU A 124 -1.25 -11.07 -8.21
CA LEU A 124 -2.09 -11.38 -7.06
C LEU A 124 -1.45 -10.76 -5.81
N VAL A 125 -2.06 -9.70 -5.29
CA VAL A 125 -1.58 -9.03 -4.09
C VAL A 125 -2.17 -9.72 -2.86
N LEU A 126 -1.30 -10.20 -1.98
CA LEU A 126 -1.66 -11.05 -0.85
C LEU A 126 -2.09 -10.26 0.40
N GLU A 127 -2.42 -9.00 0.22
CA GLU A 127 -3.00 -8.10 1.22
C GLU A 127 -4.32 -8.65 1.79
N PRO A 128 -4.73 -8.20 2.98
CA PRO A 128 -6.05 -8.53 3.53
C PRO A 128 -7.17 -8.20 2.54
N PRO A 129 -8.26 -8.97 2.50
CA PRO A 129 -9.45 -8.61 1.73
C PRO A 129 -10.18 -7.41 2.34
N PHE A 130 -11.19 -6.89 1.63
CA PHE A 130 -12.15 -5.98 2.23
C PHE A 130 -13.07 -6.74 3.21
N MET A 131 -13.75 -6.04 4.11
CA MET A 131 -14.40 -6.55 5.33
C MET A 131 -15.10 -7.92 5.23
N ASN A 132 -15.77 -8.21 4.12
CA ASN A 132 -16.53 -9.45 3.94
C ASN A 132 -15.75 -10.56 3.21
N GLY A 133 -14.45 -10.37 3.02
CA GLY A 133 -13.64 -11.26 2.19
C GLY A 133 -13.59 -10.85 0.71
N ASP A 134 -14.16 -9.69 0.35
CA ASP A 134 -14.20 -9.18 -1.01
C ASP A 134 -12.80 -8.82 -1.53
N LEU A 135 -12.57 -9.09 -2.82
CA LEU A 135 -11.33 -8.76 -3.50
C LEU A 135 -11.30 -7.27 -3.89
N LYS A 136 -10.15 -6.65 -3.80
CA LYS A 136 -9.99 -5.22 -4.08
C LYS A 136 -9.63 -5.04 -5.56
N VAL A 137 -10.56 -4.48 -6.32
CA VAL A 137 -10.39 -4.16 -7.75
C VAL A 137 -9.88 -2.75 -7.97
N ALA A 138 -9.90 -1.90 -6.94
CA ALA A 138 -9.40 -0.53 -6.99
C ALA A 138 -8.87 -0.07 -5.64
N ARG A 139 -7.77 0.70 -5.69
CA ARG A 139 -7.19 1.41 -4.53
C ARG A 139 -6.92 2.85 -4.90
N LYS A 140 -7.11 3.78 -3.96
CA LYS A 140 -6.66 5.16 -4.19
C LYS A 140 -5.15 5.21 -4.34
N GLY A 141 -4.69 6.13 -5.18
CA GLY A 141 -3.30 6.56 -5.19
C GLY A 141 -3.00 7.43 -3.98
N VAL A 142 -1.72 7.50 -3.64
CA VAL A 142 -1.19 8.20 -2.48
C VAL A 142 -0.13 9.19 -2.93
N GLY A 143 -0.33 10.47 -2.59
CA GLY A 143 0.68 11.51 -2.75
C GLY A 143 1.04 12.09 -1.39
N GLU A 144 2.33 12.34 -1.20
CA GLU A 144 2.87 12.95 0.00
C GLU A 144 3.65 14.20 -0.37
N TYR A 145 3.27 15.33 0.20
CA TYR A 145 3.91 16.61 -0.06
C TYR A 145 4.38 17.24 1.23
N LYS A 146 5.57 17.83 1.16
CA LYS A 146 6.11 18.62 2.25
C LYS A 146 6.40 20.04 1.76
N PHE A 147 5.81 21.00 2.43
CA PHE A 147 6.06 22.42 2.21
C PHE A 147 6.97 22.93 3.29
N ASN A 148 8.08 23.57 2.90
CA ASN A 148 8.84 24.46 3.73
C ASN A 148 8.43 25.88 3.38
N ILE A 149 7.86 26.59 4.33
CA ILE A 149 7.32 27.94 4.19
C ILE A 149 8.28 28.88 4.91
N PHE A 150 8.87 29.80 4.16
CA PHE A 150 9.84 30.75 4.67
C PHE A 150 9.28 32.16 4.69
N GLY A 151 9.48 32.84 5.80
CA GLY A 151 9.17 34.24 6.05
C GLY A 151 10.39 35.01 6.46
N LYS A 152 10.19 36.00 7.35
CA LYS A 152 11.25 36.83 7.90
C LYS A 152 10.94 37.15 9.36
N ALA A 153 11.86 36.83 10.26
CA ALA A 153 11.73 37.19 11.67
C ALA A 153 11.79 38.71 11.91
N ALA A 154 11.04 39.15 12.90
CA ALA A 154 11.09 40.52 13.43
C ALA A 154 10.56 40.51 14.87
N HIS A 155 10.94 41.52 15.68
CA HIS A 155 10.40 41.65 17.02
C HIS A 155 8.94 42.12 16.97
N GLN A 156 8.01 41.31 17.51
CA GLN A 156 6.57 41.55 17.40
C GLN A 156 6.11 42.91 17.97
N GLY A 157 6.78 43.41 19.02
CA GLY A 157 6.39 44.64 19.67
C GLY A 157 7.16 45.88 19.22
N LEU A 158 8.30 45.74 18.50
CA LEU A 158 9.13 46.84 18.08
C LEU A 158 8.99 47.17 16.59
N GLU A 159 9.08 46.14 15.73
CA GLU A 159 9.15 46.37 14.28
C GLU A 159 8.42 45.22 13.50
N PRO A 160 7.19 44.84 13.85
CA PRO A 160 6.51 43.73 13.20
C PRO A 160 6.31 43.92 11.68
N GLN A 161 6.27 45.17 11.21
CA GLN A 161 6.14 45.55 9.79
C GLN A 161 7.36 45.09 8.95
N ASN A 162 8.53 44.87 9.57
CA ASN A 162 9.74 44.39 8.91
C ASN A 162 9.74 42.85 8.77
N GLY A 163 8.86 42.18 9.49
CA GLY A 163 8.67 40.73 9.43
C GLY A 163 7.79 40.25 8.27
N ARG A 164 7.88 38.98 7.99
CA ARG A 164 6.96 38.24 7.08
C ARG A 164 6.59 36.93 7.76
N ASN A 165 5.34 36.80 8.16
CA ASN A 165 4.92 35.71 9.04
C ASN A 165 4.67 34.44 8.27
N ALA A 166 5.55 33.45 8.44
CA ALA A 166 5.43 32.15 7.80
C ALA A 166 4.17 31.36 8.26
N ILE A 167 3.72 31.53 9.51
CA ILE A 167 2.48 30.88 10.02
C ILE A 167 1.24 31.44 9.30
N VAL A 168 1.19 32.75 9.07
CA VAL A 168 0.08 33.37 8.32
C VAL A 168 0.07 32.87 6.87
N SER A 169 1.27 32.74 6.25
CA SER A 169 1.39 32.20 4.91
C SER A 169 1.01 30.71 4.86
N ALA A 170 1.33 29.91 5.89
CA ALA A 170 0.89 28.53 6.01
C ALA A 170 -0.65 28.42 6.14
N ALA A 171 -1.29 29.30 6.91
CA ALA A 171 -2.74 29.35 7.04
C ALA A 171 -3.43 29.66 5.68
N HIS A 172 -2.85 30.58 4.90
CA HIS A 172 -3.28 30.84 3.53
C HIS A 172 -3.15 29.59 2.65
N LEU A 173 -1.97 28.95 2.65
CA LEU A 173 -1.73 27.71 1.91
C LEU A 173 -2.75 26.62 2.27
N ILE A 174 -2.99 26.37 3.55
CA ILE A 174 -3.97 25.37 4.01
C ILE A 174 -5.36 25.70 3.47
N SER A 175 -5.78 26.96 3.50
CA SER A 175 -7.07 27.38 2.96
C SER A 175 -7.21 27.14 1.45
N GLU A 176 -6.12 27.31 0.69
CA GLU A 176 -6.10 27.02 -0.75
C GLU A 176 -6.08 25.50 -1.03
N LEU A 177 -5.29 24.73 -0.27
CA LEU A 177 -5.23 23.26 -0.40
C LEU A 177 -6.60 22.61 -0.18
N VAL A 178 -7.35 23.04 0.84
CA VAL A 178 -8.68 22.47 1.14
C VAL A 178 -9.67 22.71 -0.01
N LYS A 179 -9.54 23.80 -0.78
CA LYS A 179 -10.38 24.06 -1.96
C LYS A 179 -10.12 23.12 -3.13
N LEU A 180 -8.97 22.45 -3.15
CA LEU A 180 -8.62 21.48 -4.21
C LEU A 180 -9.28 20.11 -4.01
N GLN A 181 -9.86 19.84 -2.83
CA GLN A 181 -10.60 18.62 -2.57
C GLN A 181 -11.84 18.54 -3.48
N ASP A 182 -12.13 17.33 -3.93
CA ASP A 182 -13.30 17.02 -4.75
C ASP A 182 -13.93 15.72 -4.20
N TRP A 183 -14.96 15.87 -3.39
CA TRP A 183 -15.62 14.73 -2.75
C TRP A 183 -16.35 13.83 -3.75
N ASP A 184 -16.87 14.40 -4.84
CA ASP A 184 -17.58 13.65 -5.88
C ASP A 184 -16.60 12.76 -6.66
N LYS A 185 -15.39 13.24 -6.89
CA LYS A 185 -14.29 12.46 -7.47
C LYS A 185 -13.52 11.66 -6.43
N GLY A 186 -13.80 11.86 -5.16
CA GLY A 186 -13.11 11.22 -4.04
C GLY A 186 -11.66 11.70 -3.86
N THR A 187 -11.32 12.88 -4.37
CA THR A 187 -10.02 13.52 -4.16
C THR A 187 -9.98 14.18 -2.81
N THR A 188 -9.04 13.79 -1.96
CA THR A 188 -8.83 14.37 -0.64
C THR A 188 -7.42 14.89 -0.47
N LEU A 189 -7.31 16.07 0.16
CA LEU A 189 -6.03 16.67 0.57
C LEU A 189 -6.09 16.95 2.07
N GLY A 190 -5.24 16.28 2.83
CA GLY A 190 -5.14 16.41 4.28
C GLY A 190 -3.84 17.12 4.69
N PRO A 191 -3.87 18.42 5.06
CA PRO A 191 -2.74 19.09 5.71
C PRO A 191 -2.66 18.66 7.17
N ASN A 192 -2.05 17.50 7.43
CA ASN A 192 -2.20 16.76 8.68
C ASN A 192 -1.11 17.01 9.71
N VAL A 193 0.06 17.53 9.30
CA VAL A 193 1.15 17.86 10.22
C VAL A 193 1.66 19.27 9.92
N ILE A 194 1.71 20.11 10.95
CA ILE A 194 2.27 21.47 10.86
C ILE A 194 3.18 21.76 12.05
N GLN A 195 4.35 22.34 11.79
CA GLN A 195 5.30 22.75 12.81
C GLN A 195 5.94 24.10 12.43
N GLY A 196 6.06 25.03 13.37
CA GLY A 196 6.72 26.30 13.10
C GLY A 196 6.61 27.34 14.19
N GLY A 197 7.35 28.42 14.02
CA GLY A 197 7.54 29.45 15.02
C GLY A 197 8.49 29.03 16.14
N THR A 198 8.91 30.01 16.99
CA THR A 198 9.83 29.78 18.12
C THR A 198 9.26 30.28 19.42
N VAL A 199 9.00 31.59 19.52
CA VAL A 199 8.43 32.24 20.69
C VAL A 199 7.37 33.27 20.28
N SER A 200 6.44 33.58 21.16
CA SER A 200 5.24 34.38 20.85
C SER A 200 5.54 35.87 20.50
N ASN A 201 6.68 36.40 20.91
CA ASN A 201 7.08 37.80 20.66
C ASN A 201 8.00 37.98 19.44
N VAL A 202 8.16 36.93 18.60
CA VAL A 202 8.90 36.95 17.33
C VAL A 202 7.99 36.53 16.19
N VAL A 203 7.97 37.31 15.11
CA VAL A 203 7.29 36.93 13.85
C VAL A 203 7.91 35.64 13.34
N ALA A 204 7.11 34.61 13.10
CA ALA A 204 7.59 33.33 12.66
C ALA A 204 8.21 33.39 11.25
N ASP A 205 9.42 32.93 11.11
CA ASP A 205 10.17 32.93 9.85
C ASP A 205 10.21 31.58 9.12
N HIS A 206 9.78 30.52 9.79
CA HIS A 206 9.74 29.17 9.17
C HIS A 206 8.57 28.34 9.70
N VAL A 207 7.95 27.60 8.77
CA VAL A 207 6.93 26.55 9.04
C VAL A 207 7.18 25.38 8.10
N THR A 208 7.00 24.17 8.61
CA THR A 208 6.84 22.95 7.80
C THR A 208 5.39 22.49 7.82
N LEU A 209 4.88 22.04 6.69
CA LEU A 209 3.54 21.49 6.53
C LEU A 209 3.64 20.20 5.71
N GLU A 210 3.04 19.10 6.21
CA GLU A 210 2.95 17.84 5.49
C GLU A 210 1.49 17.59 5.07
N VAL A 211 1.32 17.16 3.80
CA VAL A 211 0.03 17.02 3.15
C VAL A 211 -0.09 15.63 2.55
N ASP A 212 -1.15 14.90 2.91
CA ASP A 212 -1.56 13.63 2.32
C ASP A 212 -2.55 13.90 1.19
N LEU A 213 -2.31 13.32 0.01
CA LEU A 213 -3.20 13.34 -1.14
C LEU A 213 -3.72 11.93 -1.41
N ARG A 214 -5.05 11.78 -1.57
CA ARG A 214 -5.67 10.52 -2.02
C ARG A 214 -6.55 10.75 -3.24
N ILE A 215 -6.34 9.93 -4.29
CA ILE A 215 -7.02 10.10 -5.60
C ILE A 215 -7.42 8.75 -6.20
N TRP A 216 -8.49 8.71 -7.02
CA TRP A 216 -8.97 7.51 -7.70
C TRP A 216 -8.43 7.33 -9.11
N SER A 217 -7.91 8.38 -9.77
CA SER A 217 -7.42 8.32 -11.14
C SER A 217 -6.14 9.12 -11.33
N LEU A 218 -5.38 8.75 -12.37
CA LEU A 218 -4.17 9.47 -12.76
C LEU A 218 -4.46 10.91 -13.19
N ASP A 219 -5.58 11.14 -13.88
CA ASP A 219 -5.99 12.49 -14.29
C ASP A 219 -6.20 13.40 -13.07
N GLU A 220 -6.82 12.88 -12.00
CA GLU A 220 -7.00 13.63 -10.76
C GLU A 220 -5.68 13.81 -10.01
N ALA A 221 -4.75 12.86 -10.07
CA ALA A 221 -3.42 13.02 -9.52
C ALA A 221 -2.67 14.19 -10.20
N GLU A 222 -2.67 14.22 -11.51
CA GLU A 222 -2.04 15.28 -12.30
C GLU A 222 -2.70 16.65 -12.04
N ARG A 223 -4.05 16.70 -12.03
CA ARG A 223 -4.80 17.92 -11.71
C ARG A 223 -4.43 18.45 -10.33
N ALA A 224 -4.43 17.58 -9.31
CA ALA A 224 -4.17 17.96 -7.93
C ALA A 224 -2.71 18.41 -7.73
N ASP A 225 -1.72 17.68 -8.29
CA ASP A 225 -0.30 18.05 -8.21
C ASP A 225 -0.04 19.40 -8.85
N LYS A 226 -0.56 19.62 -10.07
CA LYS A 226 -0.42 20.89 -10.79
C LYS A 226 -1.06 22.05 -10.02
N ALA A 227 -2.26 21.86 -9.51
CA ALA A 227 -2.98 22.90 -8.77
C ALA A 227 -2.29 23.23 -7.44
N LEU A 228 -1.83 22.22 -6.69
CA LEU A 228 -1.14 22.35 -5.44
C LEU A 228 0.17 23.15 -5.61
N ARG A 229 0.97 22.84 -6.64
CA ARG A 229 2.23 23.51 -6.94
C ARG A 229 2.04 24.93 -7.47
N ALA A 230 0.85 25.26 -7.97
CA ALA A 230 0.52 26.60 -8.47
C ALA A 230 0.09 27.58 -7.38
N ILE A 231 -0.15 27.12 -6.14
CA ILE A 231 -0.54 28.01 -5.02
C ILE A 231 0.59 29.00 -4.74
N GLN A 232 0.26 30.27 -4.80
CA GLN A 232 1.24 31.35 -4.57
C GLN A 232 1.35 31.64 -3.06
N PRO A 233 2.59 31.86 -2.55
CA PRO A 233 2.78 32.32 -1.18
C PRO A 233 2.30 33.76 -1.01
N LEU A 234 2.07 34.17 0.24
CA LEU A 234 1.83 35.57 0.57
C LEU A 234 3.06 36.41 0.27
N GLU A 235 2.84 37.70 0.01
CA GLU A 235 3.90 38.66 -0.32
C GLU A 235 5.06 38.65 0.72
N GLY A 236 6.26 38.51 0.21
CA GLY A 236 7.50 38.45 1.00
C GLY A 236 7.76 37.12 1.71
N THR A 237 6.92 36.11 1.46
CA THR A 237 7.17 34.72 1.87
C THR A 237 7.49 33.85 0.63
N ARG A 238 7.98 32.62 0.83
CA ARG A 238 8.23 31.66 -0.25
C ARG A 238 7.93 30.24 0.20
N TYR A 239 7.56 29.37 -0.76
CA TYR A 239 7.38 27.94 -0.56
C TYR A 239 8.49 27.15 -1.25
N GLU A 240 9.01 26.15 -0.55
CA GLU A 240 9.77 25.06 -1.16
C GLU A 240 8.94 23.79 -1.00
N ILE A 241 8.63 23.15 -2.13
CA ILE A 241 7.73 21.98 -2.19
C ILE A 241 8.55 20.76 -2.59
N SER A 242 8.52 19.74 -1.76
CA SER A 242 9.08 18.41 -2.05
C SER A 242 8.01 17.35 -1.98
N GLY A 243 8.33 16.14 -2.48
CA GLY A 243 7.35 15.05 -2.58
C GLY A 243 6.56 15.10 -3.89
N GLY A 244 5.52 14.27 -3.93
CA GLY A 244 4.67 14.06 -5.11
C GLY A 244 3.84 12.79 -4.97
N LEU A 245 3.39 12.24 -6.09
CA LEU A 245 2.69 10.97 -6.14
C LEU A 245 3.68 9.83 -5.82
N ASN A 246 3.50 9.17 -4.69
CA ASN A 246 4.27 7.99 -4.30
C ASN A 246 3.68 6.74 -4.99
N ARG A 247 2.39 6.45 -4.71
CA ARG A 247 1.66 5.33 -5.30
C ARG A 247 0.64 5.84 -6.32
N PRO A 248 0.71 5.45 -7.60
CA PRO A 248 -0.37 5.75 -8.56
C PRO A 248 -1.67 5.07 -8.11
N PRO A 249 -2.85 5.51 -8.56
CA PRO A 249 -4.09 4.79 -8.27
C PRO A 249 -4.08 3.41 -8.95
N MET A 250 -4.59 2.41 -8.24
CA MET A 250 -4.93 1.11 -8.82
C MET A 250 -6.33 1.23 -9.41
N GLU A 251 -6.40 1.58 -10.69
CA GLU A 251 -7.65 1.71 -11.42
C GLU A 251 -8.06 0.34 -12.00
N PRO A 252 -9.38 -0.01 -12.00
CA PRO A 252 -9.82 -1.23 -12.64
C PRO A 252 -9.53 -1.21 -14.14
N THR A 253 -8.88 -2.24 -14.63
CA THR A 253 -8.65 -2.46 -16.07
C THR A 253 -9.54 -3.59 -16.58
N GLU A 254 -9.72 -3.71 -17.89
CA GLU A 254 -10.42 -4.86 -18.47
C GLU A 254 -9.78 -6.18 -18.04
N GLY A 255 -8.43 -6.23 -17.98
CA GLY A 255 -7.69 -7.42 -17.55
C GLY A 255 -7.92 -7.75 -16.08
N SER A 256 -7.88 -6.75 -15.18
CA SER A 256 -8.12 -6.96 -13.75
C SER A 256 -9.57 -7.38 -13.45
N LEU A 257 -10.55 -6.86 -14.20
CA LEU A 257 -11.94 -7.26 -14.05
C LEU A 257 -12.19 -8.68 -14.55
N LYS A 258 -11.56 -9.10 -15.66
CA LYS A 258 -11.61 -10.51 -16.11
C LYS A 258 -10.98 -11.45 -15.08
N LEU A 259 -9.84 -11.05 -14.49
CA LEU A 259 -9.19 -11.81 -13.42
C LEU A 259 -10.11 -11.92 -12.17
N PHE A 260 -10.82 -10.84 -11.83
CA PHE A 260 -11.81 -10.85 -10.75
C PHE A 260 -12.97 -11.81 -11.04
N ASP A 261 -13.56 -11.77 -12.24
CA ASP A 261 -14.65 -12.67 -12.63
C ASP A 261 -14.22 -14.14 -12.57
N GLU A 262 -12.98 -14.41 -12.94
CA GLU A 262 -12.38 -15.74 -12.85
C GLU A 262 -12.18 -16.17 -11.39
N ALA A 263 -11.63 -15.31 -10.54
CA ALA A 263 -11.48 -15.57 -9.11
C ALA A 263 -12.85 -15.82 -8.43
N ARG A 264 -13.86 -15.00 -8.76
CA ARG A 264 -15.21 -15.16 -8.24
C ARG A 264 -15.86 -16.48 -8.68
N LYS A 265 -15.65 -16.89 -9.93
CA LYS A 265 -16.14 -18.19 -10.42
C LYS A 265 -15.54 -19.33 -9.61
N ILE A 266 -14.22 -19.32 -9.38
CA ILE A 266 -13.54 -20.35 -8.57
C ILE A 266 -14.07 -20.33 -7.12
N ALA A 267 -14.24 -19.16 -6.53
CA ALA A 267 -14.78 -19.03 -5.17
C ALA A 267 -16.17 -19.69 -5.07
N ASN A 268 -17.04 -19.43 -6.04
CA ASN A 268 -18.38 -20.05 -6.10
C ASN A 268 -18.31 -21.58 -6.26
N GLU A 269 -17.39 -22.11 -7.05
CA GLU A 269 -17.15 -23.55 -7.18
C GLU A 269 -16.65 -24.18 -5.87
N LEU A 270 -15.92 -23.38 -5.04
CA LEU A 270 -15.46 -23.75 -3.70
C LEU A 270 -16.52 -23.56 -2.61
N GLY A 271 -17.71 -23.03 -2.94
CA GLY A 271 -18.83 -22.87 -2.02
C GLY A 271 -18.87 -21.56 -1.25
N PHE A 272 -18.14 -20.53 -1.68
CA PHE A 272 -18.22 -19.16 -1.12
C PHE A 272 -18.25 -18.11 -2.24
N ASP A 273 -18.66 -16.89 -1.91
CA ASP A 273 -18.67 -15.76 -2.86
C ASP A 273 -17.64 -14.71 -2.45
N VAL A 274 -17.18 -13.94 -3.42
CA VAL A 274 -16.34 -12.76 -3.24
C VAL A 274 -16.89 -11.60 -4.06
N GLY A 275 -17.06 -10.44 -3.42
CA GLY A 275 -17.44 -9.20 -4.09
C GLY A 275 -16.23 -8.42 -4.58
N ALA A 276 -16.51 -7.37 -5.37
CA ALA A 276 -15.52 -6.40 -5.83
C ALA A 276 -15.53 -5.16 -4.93
N ALA A 277 -14.43 -4.88 -4.26
CA ALA A 277 -14.29 -3.72 -3.39
C ALA A 277 -13.40 -2.63 -4.00
N ARG A 278 -13.69 -1.38 -3.62
CA ARG A 278 -12.84 -0.21 -3.85
C ARG A 278 -12.43 0.37 -2.50
N VAL A 279 -11.14 0.60 -2.27
CA VAL A 279 -10.63 1.03 -0.96
C VAL A 279 -9.75 2.27 -1.02
N GLY A 280 -9.77 3.07 0.03
CA GLY A 280 -9.02 4.34 0.12
C GLY A 280 -7.54 4.18 0.47
N GLY A 281 -7.11 3.01 0.98
CA GLY A 281 -5.71 2.71 1.29
C GLY A 281 -4.94 2.23 0.06
N GLY A 282 -3.67 2.58 -0.04
CA GLY A 282 -2.76 2.06 -1.07
C GLY A 282 -2.19 0.70 -0.68
N SER A 283 -1.49 0.05 -1.60
CA SER A 283 -0.60 -1.10 -1.41
C SER A 283 0.43 -1.14 -2.53
N ASP A 284 1.33 -2.10 -2.49
CA ASP A 284 2.27 -2.34 -3.59
C ASP A 284 1.58 -2.73 -4.90
N GLY A 285 0.33 -3.22 -4.85
CA GLY A 285 -0.51 -3.44 -6.02
C GLY A 285 -0.78 -2.17 -6.85
N ASN A 286 -0.67 -1.00 -6.25
CA ASN A 286 -0.77 0.27 -6.96
C ASN A 286 0.32 0.46 -8.03
N PHE A 287 1.53 -0.06 -7.78
CA PHE A 287 2.64 0.04 -8.76
C PHE A 287 2.47 -0.89 -9.95
N THR A 288 1.71 -1.98 -9.80
CA THR A 288 1.57 -3.03 -10.82
C THR A 288 0.35 -2.86 -11.71
N ALA A 289 -0.67 -2.13 -11.25
CA ALA A 289 -1.97 -2.02 -11.91
C ALA A 289 -1.93 -1.46 -13.34
N GLN A 290 -0.93 -0.61 -13.65
CA GLN A 290 -0.70 -0.07 -14.99
C GLN A 290 0.18 -0.97 -15.88
N LEU A 291 0.78 -2.02 -15.30
CA LEU A 291 1.75 -2.89 -15.97
C LEU A 291 1.20 -4.27 -16.28
N ALA A 292 0.27 -4.77 -15.46
CA ALA A 292 -0.37 -6.08 -15.60
C ALA A 292 -1.75 -6.10 -14.94
N PRO A 293 -2.64 -7.05 -15.33
CA PRO A 293 -3.87 -7.32 -14.61
C PRO A 293 -3.58 -7.57 -13.13
N THR A 294 -3.96 -6.63 -12.26
CA THR A 294 -3.68 -6.70 -10.82
C THR A 294 -4.98 -6.85 -10.04
N LEU A 295 -5.01 -7.79 -9.12
CA LEU A 295 -6.12 -8.01 -8.19
C LEU A 295 -5.57 -8.18 -6.78
N ASP A 296 -6.20 -7.51 -5.82
CA ASP A 296 -5.70 -7.41 -4.46
C ASP A 296 -6.68 -8.01 -3.46
N GLY A 297 -6.21 -8.33 -2.24
CA GLY A 297 -7.05 -8.82 -1.19
C GLY A 297 -7.14 -10.35 -1.11
N PHE A 298 -6.09 -11.08 -1.50
CA PHE A 298 -6.06 -12.54 -1.41
C PHE A 298 -5.74 -13.07 -0.01
N GLY A 299 -5.37 -12.21 0.93
CA GLY A 299 -5.02 -12.58 2.31
C GLY A 299 -6.20 -13.07 3.15
N ALA A 300 -5.97 -13.30 4.43
CA ALA A 300 -6.96 -13.83 5.38
C ALA A 300 -7.99 -12.77 5.78
N ILE A 301 -9.20 -13.20 6.11
CA ILE A 301 -10.20 -12.35 6.76
C ILE A 301 -9.77 -12.10 8.20
N GLY A 302 -9.86 -10.86 8.65
CA GLY A 302 -9.47 -10.44 9.98
C GLY A 302 -9.76 -8.98 10.22
N ALA A 303 -9.09 -8.39 11.19
CA ALA A 303 -9.17 -6.96 11.47
C ALA A 303 -7.98 -6.49 12.33
N GLY A 304 -7.97 -5.17 12.60
CA GLY A 304 -7.03 -4.57 13.55
C GLY A 304 -5.66 -4.29 12.96
N ALA A 305 -5.51 -4.20 11.63
CA ALA A 305 -4.28 -3.73 11.01
C ALA A 305 -3.77 -2.46 11.71
N HIS A 306 -2.47 -2.40 11.97
CA HIS A 306 -1.79 -1.28 12.63
C HIS A 306 -2.21 -1.03 14.11
N GLN A 307 -3.05 -1.91 14.71
CA GLN A 307 -3.50 -1.75 16.09
C GLN A 307 -2.82 -2.76 17.00
N LYS A 308 -1.99 -2.25 17.92
CA LYS A 308 -1.35 -3.07 18.94
C LYS A 308 -2.37 -3.92 19.69
N ASP A 309 -2.03 -5.21 19.89
CA ASP A 309 -2.79 -6.22 20.64
C ASP A 309 -4.23 -6.46 20.12
N LYS A 310 -4.58 -5.94 18.92
CA LYS A 310 -5.91 -6.09 18.30
C LYS A 310 -5.88 -6.68 16.92
N GLU A 311 -4.70 -6.84 16.34
CA GLU A 311 -4.55 -7.40 15.00
C GLU A 311 -4.74 -8.92 15.07
N TYR A 312 -5.68 -9.43 14.26
CA TYR A 312 -6.02 -10.85 14.22
C TYR A 312 -6.55 -11.30 12.87
N ILE A 313 -6.51 -12.58 12.65
CA ILE A 313 -7.16 -13.26 11.52
C ILE A 313 -8.18 -14.28 12.01
N HIS A 314 -9.19 -14.55 11.19
CA HIS A 314 -10.11 -15.67 11.36
C HIS A 314 -9.50 -16.93 10.74
N ILE A 315 -9.11 -17.89 11.59
CA ILE A 315 -8.48 -19.15 11.17
C ILE A 315 -9.32 -19.92 10.13
N PRO A 316 -10.66 -20.03 10.25
CA PRO A 316 -11.49 -20.71 9.26
C PRO A 316 -11.44 -20.11 7.85
N SER A 317 -11.01 -18.84 7.70
CA SER A 317 -10.88 -18.20 6.39
C SER A 317 -9.66 -18.66 5.59
N LEU A 318 -8.65 -19.23 6.25
CA LEU A 318 -7.37 -19.56 5.63
C LEU A 318 -7.49 -20.60 4.52
N ALA A 319 -8.13 -21.75 4.81
CA ALA A 319 -8.19 -22.85 3.86
C ALA A 319 -8.99 -22.54 2.59
N PRO A 320 -10.21 -21.95 2.64
CA PRO A 320 -10.96 -21.58 1.44
C PRO A 320 -10.19 -20.57 0.57
N ARG A 321 -9.52 -19.59 1.18
CA ARG A 321 -8.77 -18.58 0.43
C ARG A 321 -7.47 -19.13 -0.16
N SER A 322 -6.79 -20.06 0.53
CA SER A 322 -5.68 -20.81 -0.07
C SER A 322 -6.14 -21.65 -1.26
N ALA A 323 -7.33 -22.27 -1.18
CA ALA A 323 -7.91 -23.03 -2.29
C ALA A 323 -8.27 -22.12 -3.48
N LEU A 324 -8.74 -20.89 -3.24
CA LEU A 324 -8.97 -19.90 -4.30
C LEU A 324 -7.67 -19.57 -5.04
N ILE A 325 -6.58 -19.30 -4.32
CA ILE A 325 -5.26 -19.08 -4.93
C ILE A 325 -4.83 -20.30 -5.75
N ALA A 326 -4.93 -21.52 -5.18
CA ALA A 326 -4.58 -22.76 -5.87
C ALA A 326 -5.41 -22.96 -7.14
N GLY A 327 -6.70 -22.64 -7.11
CA GLY A 327 -7.59 -22.71 -8.26
C GLY A 327 -7.16 -21.81 -9.42
N LEU A 328 -6.68 -20.60 -9.14
CA LEU A 328 -6.14 -19.68 -10.14
C LEU A 328 -4.84 -20.19 -10.80
N LEU A 329 -4.06 -21.02 -10.10
CA LEU A 329 -2.78 -21.54 -10.59
C LEU A 329 -2.91 -22.77 -11.51
N ILE A 330 -4.06 -23.44 -11.57
CA ILE A 330 -4.24 -24.71 -12.32
C ILE A 330 -5.18 -24.59 -13.52
N LYS A 331 -5.50 -23.38 -13.90
CA LYS A 331 -6.35 -23.08 -15.07
C LYS A 331 -5.61 -23.08 -16.39
#